data_d0c0033cd6e306f5193d65066a93e842
#
_entry.id   d0c0033cd6e306f5193d65066a93e842
#
_cell.length_a   1.000
_cell.length_b   1.000
_cell.length_c   1.000
_cell.angle_alpha   90.00
_cell.angle_beta   90.00
_cell.angle_gamma   90.00
#
_symmetry.space_group_name_H-M   'P 1'
#
loop_
_entity.id
_entity.type
_entity.pdbx_description
1 polymer ?
#
loop_
_entity_poly.entity_id
_entity_poly.type
_entity_poly.pdbx_seq_one_letter_code
_entity_poly.pdbx_strand_id
1 'polypeptide(L)'
;PSQAPPLAQRPLTGPPTARPAYAAPPVPPRDPRIGLPLRTSSVSALLGLGIVGAAVAPTWTLLVLAVLVALARSVDRAMTSLILRRHQRGQRPSDLPITAAIAPWHVVLGALSGVASLLLPLVVAAAAVFATSLVLSTLTGQGSPNGFIPLAVGGLFGLLMAWWGPGGASLRRGTRSCLRGATPGRASEAALVGVVALVAAALLLWGLLAHGSPSWSPVSDPSRWTFFGP
;
A
#
# COMPACT_ATOMS: atom_id res chain seq x y z
N PRO A 1 -26.61 -46.47 -56.30
CA PRO A 1 -26.09 -46.64 -54.91
C PRO A 1 -24.69 -47.20 -54.98
N SER A 2 -23.71 -46.31 -54.79
CA SER A 2 -22.29 -46.60 -54.83
C SER A 2 -21.86 -47.07 -53.44
N GLN A 3 -21.52 -48.34 -53.32
CA GLN A 3 -20.95 -48.93 -52.11
C GLN A 3 -19.47 -48.54 -52.04
N ALA A 4 -19.11 -47.85 -50.94
CA ALA A 4 -17.68 -47.58 -50.63
C ALA A 4 -16.98 -48.89 -50.24
N PRO A 5 -15.72 -49.12 -50.68
CA PRO A 5 -14.99 -50.32 -50.35
C PRO A 5 -14.59 -50.34 -48.87
N PRO A 6 -14.53 -51.54 -48.22
CA PRO A 6 -14.19 -51.68 -46.82
C PRO A 6 -12.72 -51.33 -46.61
N LEU A 7 -12.49 -50.45 -45.62
CA LEU A 7 -11.14 -50.09 -45.16
C LEU A 7 -10.42 -51.34 -44.60
N ALA A 8 -9.44 -51.86 -45.32
CA ALA A 8 -8.57 -52.91 -44.85
C ALA A 8 -7.81 -52.47 -43.60
N GLN A 9 -8.18 -53.05 -42.45
CA GLN A 9 -7.42 -52.90 -41.20
C GLN A 9 -6.08 -53.54 -41.36
N ARG A 10 -5.05 -52.72 -41.47
CA ARG A 10 -3.64 -53.13 -41.47
C ARG A 10 -3.27 -53.65 -40.09
N PRO A 11 -2.77 -54.87 -39.91
CA PRO A 11 -2.32 -55.37 -38.60
C PRO A 11 -1.14 -54.55 -38.12
N LEU A 12 -1.24 -53.86 -36.98
CA LEU A 12 -0.14 -53.19 -36.32
C LEU A 12 0.70 -54.21 -35.54
N THR A 13 1.48 -55.04 -36.25
CA THR A 13 2.50 -55.91 -35.67
C THR A 13 3.87 -55.23 -35.80
N GLY A 14 4.07 -54.19 -34.99
CA GLY A 14 5.38 -53.64 -34.71
C GLY A 14 5.60 -53.63 -33.21
N PRO A 15 6.83 -53.85 -32.70
CA PRO A 15 7.10 -53.68 -31.27
C PRO A 15 6.68 -52.27 -30.86
N PRO A 16 6.14 -52.07 -29.62
CA PRO A 16 5.72 -50.77 -29.16
C PRO A 16 6.92 -49.83 -29.18
N THR A 17 7.02 -49.01 -30.24
CA THR A 17 7.95 -47.88 -30.23
C THR A 17 7.62 -47.06 -28.99
N ALA A 18 8.54 -47.04 -28.02
CA ALA A 18 8.44 -46.23 -26.83
C ALA A 18 8.06 -44.82 -27.30
N ARG A 19 6.84 -44.37 -26.94
CA ARG A 19 6.45 -42.99 -27.18
C ARG A 19 7.57 -42.12 -26.65
N PRO A 20 8.13 -41.19 -27.44
CA PRO A 20 9.10 -40.26 -26.90
C PRO A 20 8.48 -39.66 -25.64
N ALA A 21 9.16 -39.86 -24.50
CA ALA A 21 8.72 -39.29 -23.23
C ALA A 21 8.50 -37.82 -23.51
N TYR A 22 7.25 -37.40 -23.42
CA TYR A 22 6.86 -36.00 -23.60
C TYR A 22 7.64 -35.24 -22.53
N ALA A 23 8.76 -34.62 -22.95
CA ALA A 23 9.52 -33.78 -22.04
C ALA A 23 8.53 -32.78 -21.50
N ALA A 24 8.26 -32.87 -20.21
CA ALA A 24 7.35 -31.94 -19.56
C ALA A 24 7.79 -30.51 -19.94
N PRO A 25 6.90 -29.64 -20.40
CA PRO A 25 7.28 -28.28 -20.78
C PRO A 25 8.10 -27.68 -19.62
N PRO A 26 9.20 -26.99 -19.90
CA PRO A 26 10.03 -26.40 -18.87
C PRO A 26 9.12 -25.59 -17.94
N VAL A 27 9.11 -25.96 -16.64
CA VAL A 27 8.31 -25.25 -15.62
C VAL A 27 8.69 -23.79 -15.73
N PRO A 28 7.74 -22.89 -16.05
CA PRO A 28 8.06 -21.48 -16.18
C PRO A 28 8.75 -21.02 -14.91
N PRO A 29 9.84 -20.24 -14.98
CA PRO A 29 10.53 -19.77 -13.81
C PRO A 29 9.52 -19.14 -12.88
N ARG A 30 9.42 -19.66 -11.65
CA ARG A 30 8.50 -19.14 -10.63
C ARG A 30 8.72 -17.64 -10.53
N ASP A 31 7.65 -16.87 -10.69
CA ASP A 31 7.70 -15.43 -10.44
C ASP A 31 8.36 -15.23 -9.06
N PRO A 32 9.52 -14.55 -8.96
CA PRO A 32 10.21 -14.36 -7.69
C PRO A 32 9.38 -13.58 -6.67
N ARG A 33 8.19 -13.09 -7.05
CA ARG A 33 7.21 -12.43 -6.19
C ARG A 33 6.25 -13.40 -5.51
N ILE A 34 6.11 -14.63 -6.01
CA ILE A 34 5.22 -15.65 -5.45
C ILE A 34 5.93 -16.31 -4.27
N GLY A 35 5.32 -16.28 -3.10
CA GLY A 35 5.87 -16.88 -1.88
C GLY A 35 6.70 -15.96 -0.99
N LEU A 36 6.85 -14.67 -1.36
CA LEU A 36 7.50 -13.70 -0.47
C LEU A 36 6.59 -13.35 0.73
N PRO A 37 7.16 -13.28 1.95
CA PRO A 37 6.38 -12.95 3.14
C PRO A 37 5.70 -11.59 2.99
N LEU A 38 4.42 -11.52 3.38
CA LEU A 38 3.57 -10.33 3.21
C LEU A 38 3.95 -9.15 4.12
N ARG A 39 4.88 -9.36 5.07
CA ARG A 39 5.30 -8.34 6.05
C ARG A 39 4.10 -7.70 6.77
N THR A 40 3.12 -8.52 7.15
CA THR A 40 1.87 -8.06 7.75
C THR A 40 2.11 -7.33 9.06
N SER A 41 3.07 -7.79 9.88
CA SER A 41 3.47 -7.15 11.14
C SER A 41 3.94 -5.72 10.96
N SER A 42 4.81 -5.47 9.97
CA SER A 42 5.29 -4.11 9.66
C SER A 42 4.17 -3.21 9.15
N VAL A 43 3.27 -3.74 8.30
CA VAL A 43 2.12 -2.98 7.78
C VAL A 43 1.14 -2.64 8.91
N SER A 44 0.86 -3.59 9.81
CA SER A 44 -0.03 -3.35 10.96
C SER A 44 0.56 -2.34 11.95
N ALA A 45 1.87 -2.39 12.20
CA ALA A 45 2.55 -1.42 13.04
C ALA A 45 2.47 0.00 12.44
N LEU A 46 2.70 0.13 11.13
CA LEU A 46 2.56 1.42 10.42
C LEU A 46 1.11 1.93 10.42
N LEU A 47 0.12 1.04 10.30
CA LEU A 47 -1.28 1.40 10.43
C LEU A 47 -1.57 1.95 11.84
N GLY A 48 -1.14 1.26 12.89
CA GLY A 48 -1.27 1.71 14.27
C GLY A 48 -0.63 3.08 14.51
N LEU A 49 0.60 3.27 14.03
CA LEU A 49 1.29 4.57 14.09
C LEU A 49 0.50 5.67 13.36
N GLY A 50 -0.05 5.37 12.18
CA GLY A 50 -0.86 6.31 11.42
C GLY A 50 -2.14 6.71 12.14
N ILE A 51 -2.81 5.78 12.82
CA ILE A 51 -4.03 6.06 13.62
C ILE A 51 -3.70 6.96 14.81
N VAL A 52 -2.67 6.60 15.58
CA VAL A 52 -2.23 7.40 16.74
C VAL A 52 -1.75 8.77 16.28
N GLY A 53 -0.96 8.82 15.22
CA GLY A 53 -0.50 10.08 14.63
C GLY A 53 -1.64 10.97 14.20
N ALA A 54 -2.68 10.43 13.54
CA ALA A 54 -3.87 11.18 13.13
C ALA A 54 -4.63 11.77 14.33
N ALA A 55 -4.64 11.05 15.46
CA ALA A 55 -5.29 11.51 16.69
C ALA A 55 -4.51 12.63 17.41
N VAL A 56 -3.17 12.57 17.36
CA VAL A 56 -2.28 13.44 18.14
C VAL A 56 -1.78 14.64 17.33
N ALA A 57 -1.38 14.40 16.09
CA ALA A 57 -0.77 15.39 15.20
C ALA A 57 -1.29 15.21 13.76
N PRO A 58 -2.56 15.52 13.47
CA PRO A 58 -3.22 15.21 12.20
C PRO A 58 -2.50 15.80 10.99
N THR A 59 -2.05 17.05 11.08
CA THR A 59 -1.35 17.74 9.97
C THR A 59 -0.02 17.06 9.64
N TRP A 60 0.81 16.79 10.64
CA TRP A 60 2.09 16.11 10.43
C TRP A 60 1.89 14.70 9.90
N THR A 61 0.92 13.99 10.45
CA THR A 61 0.59 12.63 9.98
C THR A 61 0.15 12.64 8.52
N LEU A 62 -0.70 13.58 8.12
CA LEU A 62 -1.11 13.72 6.72
C LEU A 62 0.07 14.01 5.80
N LEU A 63 0.97 14.93 6.19
CA LEU A 63 2.18 15.25 5.41
C LEU A 63 3.09 14.03 5.26
N VAL A 64 3.38 13.33 6.35
CA VAL A 64 4.21 12.11 6.32
C VAL A 64 3.55 11.03 5.46
N LEU A 65 2.25 10.79 5.60
CA LEU A 65 1.52 9.84 4.78
C LEU A 65 1.53 10.22 3.30
N ALA A 66 1.38 11.50 2.96
CA ALA A 66 1.45 11.96 1.58
C ALA A 66 2.83 11.67 0.97
N VAL A 67 3.91 11.92 1.70
CA VAL A 67 5.27 11.58 1.27
C VAL A 67 5.45 10.07 1.11
N LEU A 68 5.01 9.27 2.09
CA LEU A 68 5.12 7.81 2.03
C LEU A 68 4.31 7.21 0.87
N VAL A 69 3.10 7.73 0.60
CA VAL A 69 2.28 7.33 -0.54
C VAL A 69 2.95 7.70 -1.86
N ALA A 70 3.51 8.90 -1.98
CA ALA A 70 4.25 9.34 -3.15
C ALA A 70 5.46 8.44 -3.41
N LEU A 71 6.26 8.14 -2.37
CA LEU A 71 7.40 7.23 -2.46
C LEU A 71 6.98 5.81 -2.87
N ALA A 72 5.98 5.24 -2.21
CA ALA A 72 5.49 3.90 -2.53
C ALA A 72 5.03 3.80 -3.99
N ARG A 73 4.33 4.81 -4.50
CA ARG A 73 3.89 4.85 -5.90
C ARG A 73 5.02 5.06 -6.88
N SER A 74 6.01 5.88 -6.53
CA SER A 74 7.21 6.08 -7.33
C SER A 74 8.00 4.77 -7.48
N VAL A 75 8.17 4.04 -6.37
CA VAL A 75 8.81 2.72 -6.37
C VAL A 75 8.01 1.69 -7.19
N ASP A 76 6.68 1.64 -7.05
CA ASP A 76 5.82 0.75 -7.84
C ASP A 76 5.98 1.01 -9.35
N ARG A 77 6.02 2.28 -9.77
CA ARG A 77 6.24 2.68 -11.17
C ARG A 77 7.62 2.33 -11.67
N ALA A 78 8.66 2.64 -10.90
CA ALA A 78 10.04 2.34 -11.25
C ALA A 78 10.25 0.82 -11.43
N MET A 79 9.75 0.03 -10.48
CA MET A 79 9.82 -1.43 -10.55
C MET A 79 9.03 -2.00 -11.72
N THR A 80 7.84 -1.49 -11.98
CA THR A 80 7.02 -1.93 -13.13
C THR A 80 7.71 -1.61 -14.45
N SER A 81 8.27 -0.41 -14.61
CA SER A 81 9.00 -0.02 -15.83
C SER A 81 10.24 -0.89 -16.06
N LEU A 82 11.00 -1.21 -15.00
CA LEU A 82 12.17 -2.08 -15.08
C LEU A 82 11.80 -3.50 -15.52
N ILE A 83 10.74 -4.05 -14.96
CA ILE A 83 10.27 -5.40 -15.27
C ILE A 83 9.79 -5.48 -16.71
N LEU A 84 8.99 -4.52 -17.17
CA LEU A 84 8.52 -4.47 -18.56
C LEU A 84 9.66 -4.39 -19.55
N ARG A 85 10.70 -3.57 -19.28
CA ARG A 85 11.88 -3.48 -20.13
C ARG A 85 12.64 -4.81 -20.21
N ARG A 86 12.87 -5.44 -19.05
CA ARG A 86 13.56 -6.74 -18.98
C ARG A 86 12.78 -7.86 -19.67
N HIS A 87 11.47 -7.81 -19.59
CA HIS A 87 10.60 -8.77 -20.29
C HIS A 87 10.66 -8.60 -21.81
N GLN A 88 10.68 -7.36 -22.32
CA GLN A 88 10.66 -7.06 -23.75
C GLN A 88 12.02 -7.21 -24.44
N ARG A 89 13.11 -6.87 -23.75
CA ARG A 89 14.46 -6.71 -24.36
C ARG A 89 15.54 -7.58 -23.72
N GLY A 90 15.21 -8.38 -22.70
CA GLY A 90 16.17 -9.09 -21.87
C GLY A 90 16.90 -8.17 -20.88
N GLN A 91 17.77 -8.76 -20.04
CA GLN A 91 18.56 -7.98 -19.07
C GLN A 91 19.72 -7.29 -19.77
N ARG A 92 19.86 -5.98 -19.59
CA ARG A 92 20.97 -5.18 -20.13
C ARG A 92 21.66 -4.39 -19.01
N PRO A 93 22.99 -4.18 -19.09
CA PRO A 93 23.73 -3.37 -18.11
C PRO A 93 23.22 -1.92 -18.02
N SER A 94 22.66 -1.39 -19.11
CA SER A 94 22.10 -0.03 -19.20
C SER A 94 20.74 0.15 -18.52
N ASP A 95 20.08 -0.92 -18.05
CA ASP A 95 18.73 -0.81 -17.46
C ASP A 95 18.71 -0.02 -16.15
N LEU A 96 19.76 -0.19 -15.31
CA LEU A 96 19.88 0.55 -14.05
C LEU A 96 20.13 2.04 -14.27
N PRO A 97 21.13 2.48 -15.05
CA PRO A 97 21.38 3.90 -15.28
C PRO A 97 20.19 4.60 -15.98
N ILE A 98 19.52 3.95 -16.92
CA ILE A 98 18.33 4.53 -17.56
C ILE A 98 17.19 4.67 -16.55
N THR A 99 16.97 3.67 -15.69
CA THR A 99 15.94 3.76 -14.64
C THR A 99 16.26 4.88 -13.66
N ALA A 100 17.53 5.05 -13.28
CA ALA A 100 17.97 6.15 -12.43
C ALA A 100 17.78 7.53 -13.10
N ALA A 101 18.08 7.65 -14.39
CA ALA A 101 17.90 8.91 -15.15
C ALA A 101 16.42 9.32 -15.27
N ILE A 102 15.50 8.34 -15.33
CA ILE A 102 14.05 8.60 -15.41
C ILE A 102 13.40 8.69 -14.00
N ALA A 103 14.15 8.36 -12.93
CA ALA A 103 13.63 8.38 -11.56
C ALA A 103 12.97 9.72 -11.16
N PRO A 104 13.52 10.92 -11.48
CA PRO A 104 12.87 12.17 -11.12
C PRO A 104 11.47 12.30 -11.74
N TRP A 105 11.28 11.87 -12.99
CA TRP A 105 9.97 11.84 -13.64
C TRP A 105 8.98 10.91 -12.95
N HIS A 106 9.45 9.72 -12.54
CA HIS A 106 8.63 8.78 -11.78
C HIS A 106 8.23 9.33 -10.40
N VAL A 107 9.12 10.12 -9.76
CA VAL A 107 8.82 10.79 -8.50
C VAL A 107 7.72 11.85 -8.69
N VAL A 108 7.84 12.71 -9.70
CA VAL A 108 6.82 13.74 -9.98
C VAL A 108 5.47 13.11 -10.27
N LEU A 109 5.40 12.13 -11.16
CA LEU A 109 4.17 11.42 -11.46
C LEU A 109 3.65 10.62 -10.26
N GLY A 110 4.55 10.07 -9.44
CA GLY A 110 4.24 9.38 -8.20
C GLY A 110 3.58 10.31 -7.19
N ALA A 111 4.17 11.49 -7.00
CA ALA A 111 3.64 12.53 -6.11
C ALA A 111 2.27 13.03 -6.57
N LEU A 112 2.14 13.40 -7.84
CA LEU A 112 0.89 13.91 -8.39
C LEU A 112 -0.26 12.90 -8.28
N SER A 113 -0.01 11.64 -8.69
CA SER A 113 -1.01 10.58 -8.52
C SER A 113 -1.22 10.17 -7.06
N GLY A 114 -0.20 10.36 -6.21
CA GLY A 114 -0.28 10.16 -4.77
C GLY A 114 -1.28 11.13 -4.15
N VAL A 115 -1.09 12.42 -4.39
CA VAL A 115 -2.00 13.47 -3.92
C VAL A 115 -3.44 13.24 -4.41
N ALA A 116 -3.62 13.02 -5.72
CA ALA A 116 -4.94 12.74 -6.27
C ALA A 116 -5.63 11.54 -5.62
N SER A 117 -4.87 10.48 -5.29
CA SER A 117 -5.43 9.29 -4.66
C SER A 117 -5.75 9.44 -3.16
N LEU A 118 -5.23 10.47 -2.51
CA LEU A 118 -5.53 10.76 -1.11
C LEU A 118 -6.86 11.52 -0.93
N LEU A 119 -7.40 12.11 -1.99
CA LEU A 119 -8.66 12.87 -1.91
C LEU A 119 -9.81 12.02 -1.36
N LEU A 120 -10.02 10.83 -1.90
CA LEU A 120 -11.10 9.94 -1.44
C LEU A 120 -10.87 9.43 -0.01
N PRO A 121 -9.68 8.92 0.37
CA PRO A 121 -9.36 8.63 1.77
C PRO A 121 -9.59 9.81 2.73
N LEU A 122 -9.26 11.03 2.33
CA LEU A 122 -9.49 12.23 3.15
C LEU A 122 -10.98 12.52 3.34
N VAL A 123 -11.78 12.41 2.29
CA VAL A 123 -13.24 12.55 2.39
C VAL A 123 -13.82 11.51 3.33
N VAL A 124 -13.39 10.25 3.21
CA VAL A 124 -13.84 9.17 4.11
C VAL A 124 -13.39 9.41 5.55
N ALA A 125 -12.15 9.87 5.75
CA ALA A 125 -11.64 10.23 7.07
C ALA A 125 -12.46 11.35 7.69
N ALA A 126 -12.72 12.43 6.95
CA ALA A 126 -13.53 13.55 7.42
C ALA A 126 -14.96 13.12 7.77
N ALA A 127 -15.60 12.33 6.90
CA ALA A 127 -16.94 11.80 7.18
C ALA A 127 -16.95 10.95 8.47
N ALA A 128 -15.93 10.11 8.69
CA ALA A 128 -15.80 9.30 9.90
C ALA A 128 -15.57 10.16 11.16
N VAL A 129 -14.76 11.23 11.05
CA VAL A 129 -14.57 12.21 12.14
C VAL A 129 -15.91 12.82 12.54
N PHE A 130 -16.66 13.37 11.59
CA PHE A 130 -17.94 14.02 11.87
C PHE A 130 -18.99 13.04 12.39
N ALA A 131 -19.10 11.86 11.81
CA ALA A 131 -20.01 10.82 12.28
C ALA A 131 -19.70 10.41 13.72
N THR A 132 -18.42 10.19 14.04
CA THR A 132 -17.98 9.83 15.40
C THR A 132 -18.24 10.97 16.39
N SER A 133 -17.97 12.22 15.99
CA SER A 133 -18.29 13.40 16.83
C SER A 133 -19.77 13.50 17.15
N LEU A 134 -20.62 13.28 16.14
CA LEU A 134 -22.07 13.31 16.32
C LEU A 134 -22.53 12.21 17.29
N VAL A 135 -22.05 11.00 17.12
CA VAL A 135 -22.36 9.89 18.03
C VAL A 135 -21.91 10.21 19.47
N LEU A 136 -20.69 10.72 19.64
CA LEU A 136 -20.19 11.08 20.97
C LEU A 136 -21.01 12.22 21.58
N SER A 137 -21.39 13.24 20.81
CA SER A 137 -22.23 14.34 21.31
C SER A 137 -23.60 13.88 21.80
N THR A 138 -24.20 12.88 21.10
CA THR A 138 -25.49 12.32 21.51
C THR A 138 -25.39 11.42 22.74
N LEU A 139 -24.27 10.68 22.90
CA LEU A 139 -24.09 9.73 24.00
C LEU A 139 -23.53 10.38 25.28
N THR A 140 -22.64 11.36 25.15
CA THR A 140 -21.89 11.92 26.28
C THR A 140 -22.13 13.43 26.49
N GLY A 141 -22.84 14.07 25.58
CA GLY A 141 -22.98 15.54 25.57
C GLY A 141 -21.70 16.28 25.14
N GLN A 142 -20.62 15.54 24.83
CA GLN A 142 -19.30 16.11 24.51
C GLN A 142 -18.77 15.49 23.22
N GLY A 143 -19.15 16.03 22.08
CA GLY A 143 -18.65 15.58 20.75
C GLY A 143 -17.95 16.74 20.04
N SER A 144 -16.63 16.70 19.94
CA SER A 144 -15.86 17.66 19.15
C SER A 144 -15.17 16.95 17.97
N PRO A 145 -15.29 17.47 16.74
CA PRO A 145 -14.52 16.93 15.60
C PRO A 145 -13.00 16.96 15.82
N ASN A 146 -12.53 17.89 16.66
CA ASN A 146 -11.13 18.01 17.03
C ASN A 146 -10.74 17.10 18.21
N GLY A 147 -11.62 16.20 18.66
CA GLY A 147 -11.33 15.26 19.73
C GLY A 147 -10.40 14.13 19.29
N PHE A 148 -9.66 13.57 20.24
CA PHE A 148 -8.74 12.47 20.02
C PHE A 148 -9.44 11.24 19.39
N ILE A 149 -10.59 10.82 19.91
CA ILE A 149 -11.34 9.65 19.42
C ILE A 149 -11.86 9.86 18.00
N PRO A 150 -12.56 10.95 17.65
CA PRO A 150 -12.98 11.21 16.28
C PRO A 150 -11.82 11.20 15.28
N LEU A 151 -10.70 11.84 15.61
CA LEU A 151 -9.53 11.87 14.74
C LEU A 151 -8.86 10.48 14.59
N ALA A 152 -8.81 9.67 15.65
CA ALA A 152 -8.33 8.31 15.58
C ALA A 152 -9.20 7.45 14.65
N VAL A 153 -10.52 7.54 14.78
CA VAL A 153 -11.49 6.83 13.94
C VAL A 153 -11.41 7.32 12.49
N GLY A 154 -11.32 8.62 12.27
CA GLY A 154 -11.09 9.20 10.96
C GLY A 154 -9.79 8.70 10.32
N GLY A 155 -8.70 8.69 11.09
CA GLY A 155 -7.41 8.14 10.67
C GLY A 155 -7.52 6.67 10.28
N LEU A 156 -8.19 5.85 11.09
CA LEU A 156 -8.43 4.43 10.77
C LEU A 156 -9.15 4.28 9.43
N PHE A 157 -10.32 4.88 9.27
CA PHE A 157 -11.12 4.72 8.05
C PHE A 157 -10.42 5.31 6.82
N GLY A 158 -9.75 6.45 6.95
CA GLY A 158 -8.95 7.04 5.89
C GLY A 158 -7.81 6.12 5.43
N LEU A 159 -7.07 5.53 6.37
CA LEU A 159 -5.99 4.59 6.08
C LEU A 159 -6.50 3.28 5.46
N LEU A 160 -7.61 2.75 5.97
CA LEU A 160 -8.26 1.58 5.37
C LEU A 160 -8.72 1.89 3.94
N MET A 161 -9.31 3.05 3.71
CA MET A 161 -9.71 3.47 2.37
C MET A 161 -8.52 3.67 1.44
N ALA A 162 -7.41 4.24 1.90
CA ALA A 162 -6.17 4.35 1.14
C ALA A 162 -5.61 2.97 0.76
N TRP A 163 -5.72 1.99 1.66
CA TRP A 163 -5.17 0.65 1.47
C TRP A 163 -6.01 -0.23 0.55
N TRP A 164 -7.34 -0.25 0.72
CA TRP A 164 -8.25 -1.10 -0.07
C TRP A 164 -9.02 -0.36 -1.17
N GLY A 165 -9.09 0.95 -1.11
CA GLY A 165 -9.81 1.77 -2.06
C GLY A 165 -9.18 1.84 -3.46
N PRO A 166 -9.76 2.65 -4.34
CA PRO A 166 -9.25 2.88 -5.68
C PRO A 166 -7.79 3.34 -5.68
N GLY A 167 -6.93 2.65 -6.45
CA GLY A 167 -5.48 2.92 -6.46
C GLY A 167 -4.69 2.30 -5.30
N GLY A 168 -5.33 1.66 -4.32
CA GLY A 168 -4.66 0.98 -3.21
C GLY A 168 -3.76 -0.18 -3.63
N ALA A 169 -4.03 -0.80 -4.78
CA ALA A 169 -3.17 -1.88 -5.30
C ALA A 169 -1.72 -1.42 -5.55
N SER A 170 -1.53 -0.23 -6.15
CA SER A 170 -0.20 0.36 -6.36
C SER A 170 0.47 0.70 -5.02
N LEU A 171 -0.28 1.29 -4.09
CA LEU A 171 0.21 1.59 -2.74
C LEU A 171 0.68 0.31 -2.03
N ARG A 172 -0.13 -0.76 -2.04
CA ARG A 172 0.23 -2.05 -1.43
C ARG A 172 1.49 -2.66 -2.03
N ARG A 173 1.62 -2.65 -3.37
CA ARG A 173 2.82 -3.18 -4.05
C ARG A 173 4.06 -2.37 -3.72
N GLY A 174 3.96 -1.04 -3.82
CA GLY A 174 5.06 -0.13 -3.51
C GLY A 174 5.51 -0.23 -2.05
N THR A 175 4.59 -0.15 -1.10
CA THR A 175 4.88 -0.27 0.34
C THR A 175 5.56 -1.60 0.66
N ARG A 176 5.05 -2.74 0.14
CA ARG A 176 5.68 -4.04 0.34
C ARG A 176 7.07 -4.13 -0.28
N SER A 177 7.30 -3.47 -1.41
CA SER A 177 8.63 -3.39 -2.03
C SER A 177 9.59 -2.56 -1.20
N CYS A 178 9.17 -1.42 -0.69
CA CYS A 178 9.95 -0.59 0.23
C CYS A 178 10.30 -1.33 1.52
N LEU A 179 9.31 -1.96 2.15
CA LEU A 179 9.52 -2.73 3.39
C LEU A 179 10.49 -3.89 3.18
N ARG A 180 10.40 -4.63 2.06
CA ARG A 180 11.34 -5.69 1.76
C ARG A 180 12.77 -5.17 1.55
N GLY A 181 12.90 -4.01 0.91
CA GLY A 181 14.20 -3.35 0.75
C GLY A 181 14.79 -2.89 2.08
N ALA A 182 13.96 -2.32 2.96
CA ALA A 182 14.37 -1.82 4.26
C ALA A 182 14.62 -2.93 5.30
N THR A 183 13.91 -4.07 5.17
CA THR A 183 13.98 -5.17 6.14
C THR A 183 14.31 -6.50 5.45
N PRO A 184 15.59 -6.75 5.09
CA PRO A 184 15.97 -7.97 4.37
C PRO A 184 15.81 -9.24 5.20
N GLY A 185 15.86 -9.17 6.54
CA GLY A 185 15.77 -10.31 7.45
C GLY A 185 14.66 -10.19 8.50
N ARG A 186 14.44 -11.27 9.28
CA ARG A 186 13.47 -11.28 10.39
C ARG A 186 13.88 -10.33 11.52
N ALA A 187 15.17 -10.24 11.82
CA ALA A 187 15.69 -9.35 12.87
C ALA A 187 15.44 -7.88 12.51
N SER A 188 15.72 -7.48 11.26
CA SER A 188 15.46 -6.10 10.80
C SER A 188 13.96 -5.78 10.75
N GLU A 189 13.11 -6.76 10.45
CA GLU A 189 11.66 -6.59 10.53
C GLU A 189 11.19 -6.40 11.97
N ALA A 190 11.67 -7.22 12.90
CA ALA A 190 11.34 -7.09 14.32
C ALA A 190 11.82 -5.75 14.89
N ALA A 191 13.03 -5.30 14.51
CA ALA A 191 13.55 -4.00 14.88
C ALA A 191 12.68 -2.86 14.35
N LEU A 192 12.27 -2.90 13.08
CA LEU A 192 11.37 -1.89 12.50
C LEU A 192 10.04 -1.85 13.26
N VAL A 193 9.42 -3.01 13.49
CA VAL A 193 8.15 -3.10 14.23
C VAL A 193 8.31 -2.56 15.64
N GLY A 194 9.41 -2.90 16.33
CA GLY A 194 9.71 -2.41 17.68
C GLY A 194 9.87 -0.88 17.73
N VAL A 195 10.63 -0.30 16.79
CA VAL A 195 10.80 1.15 16.69
C VAL A 195 9.47 1.85 16.40
N VAL A 196 8.71 1.35 15.42
CA VAL A 196 7.40 1.93 15.06
C VAL A 196 6.43 1.84 16.24
N ALA A 197 6.39 0.71 16.94
CA ALA A 197 5.54 0.54 18.13
C ALA A 197 5.96 1.48 19.28
N LEU A 198 7.27 1.64 19.49
CA LEU A 198 7.78 2.57 20.50
C LEU A 198 7.40 4.03 20.18
N VAL A 199 7.56 4.45 18.92
CA VAL A 199 7.15 5.79 18.47
C VAL A 199 5.64 5.98 18.63
N ALA A 200 4.84 4.99 18.25
CA ALA A 200 3.39 5.04 18.43
C ALA A 200 3.00 5.14 19.90
N ALA A 201 3.65 4.36 20.78
CA ALA A 201 3.43 4.43 22.23
C ALA A 201 3.84 5.79 22.82
N ALA A 202 4.97 6.33 22.41
CA ALA A 202 5.43 7.67 22.83
C ALA A 202 4.47 8.78 22.40
N LEU A 203 3.99 8.74 21.15
CA LEU A 203 2.98 9.69 20.65
C LEU A 203 1.67 9.55 21.40
N LEU A 204 1.22 8.32 21.66
CA LEU A 204 -0.01 8.08 22.43
C LEU A 204 0.11 8.64 23.84
N LEU A 205 1.22 8.34 24.51
CA LEU A 205 1.49 8.87 25.85
C LEU A 205 1.52 10.39 25.86
N TRP A 206 2.21 11.00 24.89
CA TRP A 206 2.23 12.45 24.74
C TRP A 206 0.83 13.03 24.51
N GLY A 207 0.02 12.43 23.65
CA GLY A 207 -1.36 12.86 23.41
C GLY A 207 -2.24 12.74 24.65
N LEU A 208 -2.07 11.68 25.46
CA LEU A 208 -2.78 11.51 26.73
C LEU A 208 -2.36 12.56 27.76
N LEU A 209 -1.06 12.84 27.87
CA LEU A 209 -0.54 13.88 28.79
C LEU A 209 -0.95 15.28 28.35
N ALA A 210 -1.15 15.53 27.04
CA ALA A 210 -1.70 16.77 26.48
C ALA A 210 -3.23 16.88 26.61
N HIS A 211 -3.85 16.07 27.47
CA HIS A 211 -5.30 16.05 27.71
C HIS A 211 -6.13 15.78 26.45
N GLY A 212 -5.59 15.01 25.51
CA GLY A 212 -6.27 14.64 24.28
C GLY A 212 -6.49 15.78 23.27
N SER A 213 -5.81 16.91 23.44
CA SER A 213 -5.85 18.01 22.47
C SER A 213 -4.86 17.72 21.32
N PRO A 214 -5.34 17.66 20.06
CA PRO A 214 -4.46 17.41 18.92
C PRO A 214 -3.60 18.64 18.59
N SER A 215 -2.38 18.41 18.13
CA SER A 215 -1.51 19.45 17.63
C SER A 215 -1.73 19.68 16.12
N TRP A 216 -2.26 20.82 15.74
CA TRP A 216 -2.50 21.19 14.36
C TRP A 216 -1.30 21.87 13.68
N SER A 217 -0.19 22.08 14.39
CA SER A 217 1.03 22.63 13.79
C SER A 217 1.44 21.83 12.52
N PRO A 218 1.88 22.50 11.45
CA PRO A 218 2.17 23.94 11.26
C PRO A 218 0.95 24.77 10.85
N VAL A 219 -0.23 24.18 10.71
CA VAL A 219 -1.46 24.86 10.35
C VAL A 219 -2.17 25.38 11.63
N SER A 220 -2.93 26.45 11.51
CA SER A 220 -3.79 26.92 12.61
C SER A 220 -4.89 25.91 12.92
N ASP A 221 -5.30 25.83 14.18
CA ASP A 221 -6.41 24.97 14.60
C ASP A 221 -7.67 25.26 13.77
N PRO A 222 -8.29 24.25 13.15
CA PRO A 222 -9.51 24.41 12.36
C PRO A 222 -10.67 25.05 13.12
N SER A 223 -10.73 24.93 14.44
CA SER A 223 -11.74 25.60 15.27
C SER A 223 -11.66 27.13 15.22
N ARG A 224 -10.51 27.68 14.77
CA ARG A 224 -10.30 29.13 14.61
C ARG A 224 -10.61 29.63 13.19
N TRP A 225 -10.98 28.74 12.27
CA TRP A 225 -11.30 29.13 10.91
C TRP A 225 -12.74 29.63 10.84
N THR A 226 -12.90 30.92 10.72
CA THR A 226 -14.21 31.61 10.59
C THR A 226 -14.66 31.60 9.13
N PHE A 227 -14.79 30.40 8.50
CA PHE A 227 -15.34 30.31 7.14
C PHE A 227 -16.82 30.69 7.04
N PHE A 228 -17.55 30.62 8.14
CA PHE A 228 -18.92 31.07 8.29
C PHE A 228 -18.90 32.07 9.45
N GLY A 229 -18.79 33.35 9.16
CA GLY A 229 -18.68 34.39 10.14
C GLY A 229 -19.64 34.26 11.35
N PRO A 230 -19.47 35.10 12.39
CA PRO A 230 -20.32 35.01 13.54
C PRO A 230 -21.80 35.17 13.19
#